data_9572e6e2529013b72ed7b38904575a4c
#
_entry.id   9572e6e2529013b72ed7b38904575a4c
#
_cell.length_a   1.000
_cell.length_b   1.000
_cell.length_c   1.000
_cell.angle_alpha   90.00
_cell.angle_beta   90.00
_cell.angle_gamma   90.00
#
_symmetry.space_group_name_H-M   'P 1'
#
loop_
_entity.id
_entity.type
_entity.pdbx_description
1 polymer ?
#
loop_
_entity_poly.entity_id
_entity_poly.type
_entity_poly.pdbx_seq_one_letter_code
_entity_poly.pdbx_strand_id
1 'polypeptide(L)'
;MSKYHDDSTYATLPGEISLDLEKIKVFQRELGLWVRLMRQWPFPYDLLNEHLHIGCCNPAVVLQTEPELIVSAYSSDHDWVLLLKFSQFFVQEYSLKPMTRLLTINTYGRESQLACDLENGPSSTHIWTNFFPMIAEFCSSDYDTINEKKRTIEVEERIECQRTYDLGLRFLSNRRIVPRNGNPYYSWKPQPLHK
;
A
#
# COMPACT_ATOMS: atom_id res chain seq x y z
N MET A 1 -10.15 -4.61 20.85
CA MET A 1 -8.69 -4.72 20.57
C MET A 1 -8.55 -5.12 19.13
N SER A 2 -7.93 -4.24 18.35
CA SER A 2 -7.55 -4.53 16.96
C SER A 2 -6.57 -5.70 16.94
N LYS A 3 -6.72 -6.61 15.97
CA LYS A 3 -5.73 -7.69 15.73
C LYS A 3 -4.53 -7.22 14.91
N TYR A 4 -4.57 -6.00 14.39
CA TYR A 4 -3.63 -5.46 13.43
C TYR A 4 -2.96 -4.19 13.88
N HIS A 5 -3.53 -3.52 14.86
CA HIS A 5 -3.10 -2.22 15.29
C HIS A 5 -2.52 -2.36 16.68
N ASP A 6 -1.29 -1.94 16.84
CA ASP A 6 -0.77 -1.66 18.16
C ASP A 6 -1.52 -0.40 18.65
N ASP A 7 -2.32 -0.55 19.71
CA ASP A 7 -3.13 0.53 20.30
C ASP A 7 -2.29 1.76 20.72
N SER A 8 -0.97 1.69 20.60
CA SER A 8 -0.04 2.80 20.82
C SER A 8 0.16 3.69 19.59
N THR A 9 -0.35 3.31 18.42
CA THR A 9 -0.26 4.10 17.19
C THR A 9 -1.59 4.70 16.81
N TYR A 10 -1.66 6.01 16.85
CA TYR A 10 -2.80 6.76 16.31
C TYR A 10 -2.41 7.28 14.92
N ALA A 11 -3.24 6.99 13.92
CA ALA A 11 -3.09 7.60 12.62
C ALA A 11 -3.28 9.11 12.72
N THR A 12 -2.35 9.88 12.18
CA THR A 12 -2.46 11.35 12.10
C THR A 12 -3.65 11.75 11.23
N LEU A 13 -3.88 10.99 10.16
CA LEU A 13 -5.04 11.12 9.28
C LEU A 13 -5.64 9.73 9.03
N PRO A 14 -6.61 9.26 9.84
CA PRO A 14 -7.21 7.95 9.65
C PRO A 14 -7.98 7.86 8.33
N GLY A 15 -8.04 6.66 7.75
CA GLY A 15 -8.69 6.43 6.46
C GLY A 15 -10.19 6.71 6.49
N GLU A 16 -10.89 6.13 7.47
CA GLU A 16 -12.36 6.22 7.60
C GLU A 16 -13.11 5.75 6.35
N ILE A 17 -12.46 4.91 5.55
CA ILE A 17 -12.93 4.41 4.25
C ILE A 17 -13.50 3.01 4.43
N SER A 18 -14.65 2.76 3.81
CA SER A 18 -15.30 1.44 3.82
C SER A 18 -14.80 0.56 2.67
N LEU A 19 -14.61 -0.72 2.97
CA LEU A 19 -14.22 -1.73 1.99
C LEU A 19 -15.34 -2.00 0.99
N ASP A 20 -15.00 -2.04 -0.31
CA ASP A 20 -15.90 -2.51 -1.36
C ASP A 20 -15.58 -3.96 -1.71
N LEU A 21 -16.55 -4.85 -1.40
CA LEU A 21 -16.39 -6.28 -1.59
C LEU A 21 -16.24 -6.68 -3.07
N GLU A 22 -16.85 -5.93 -3.99
CA GLU A 22 -16.73 -6.23 -5.42
C GLU A 22 -15.33 -5.93 -5.94
N LYS A 23 -14.73 -4.85 -5.48
CA LYS A 23 -13.33 -4.53 -5.79
C LYS A 23 -12.36 -5.57 -5.23
N ILE A 24 -12.60 -6.03 -4.02
CA ILE A 24 -11.77 -7.06 -3.40
C ILE A 24 -11.85 -8.41 -4.14
N LYS A 25 -12.97 -8.74 -4.76
CA LYS A 25 -13.09 -9.95 -5.59
C LYS A 25 -12.11 -9.97 -6.77
N VAL A 26 -11.70 -8.81 -7.26
CA VAL A 26 -10.66 -8.73 -8.31
C VAL A 26 -9.35 -9.32 -7.79
N PHE A 27 -8.92 -8.90 -6.60
CA PHE A 27 -7.72 -9.44 -5.98
C PHE A 27 -7.80 -10.95 -5.71
N GLN A 28 -9.00 -11.45 -5.38
CA GLN A 28 -9.22 -12.90 -5.21
C GLN A 28 -9.06 -13.66 -6.53
N ARG A 29 -9.49 -13.07 -7.66
CA ARG A 29 -9.36 -13.72 -8.98
C ARG A 29 -7.90 -13.83 -9.42
N GLU A 30 -7.07 -12.90 -9.00
CA GLU A 30 -5.63 -12.91 -9.29
C GLU A 30 -4.86 -13.94 -8.46
N LEU A 31 -5.47 -14.50 -7.40
CA LEU A 31 -4.88 -15.58 -6.64
C LEU A 31 -4.82 -16.84 -7.53
N GLY A 32 -3.63 -17.40 -7.69
CA GLY A 32 -3.44 -18.63 -8.45
C GLY A 32 -4.35 -19.76 -7.95
N LEU A 33 -4.75 -20.65 -8.87
CA LEU A 33 -5.69 -21.75 -8.59
C LEU A 33 -5.28 -22.57 -7.35
N TRP A 34 -4.00 -22.83 -7.18
CA TRP A 34 -3.46 -23.55 -6.02
C TRP A 34 -3.66 -22.80 -4.71
N VAL A 35 -3.47 -21.48 -4.71
CA VAL A 35 -3.70 -20.66 -3.52
C VAL A 35 -5.18 -20.66 -3.15
N ARG A 36 -6.06 -20.62 -4.15
CA ARG A 36 -7.52 -20.72 -3.95
C ARG A 36 -7.96 -22.07 -3.41
N LEU A 37 -7.36 -23.16 -3.87
CA LEU A 37 -7.67 -24.54 -3.42
C LEU A 37 -7.06 -24.85 -2.05
N MET A 38 -5.83 -24.39 -1.79
CA MET A 38 -5.13 -24.65 -0.52
C MET A 38 -5.67 -23.80 0.64
N ARG A 39 -6.41 -22.73 0.38
CA ARG A 39 -6.96 -21.85 1.38
C ARG A 39 -8.46 -22.08 1.59
N GLN A 40 -8.75 -22.98 2.51
CA GLN A 40 -10.10 -23.14 3.12
C GLN A 40 -10.44 -22.00 4.09
N TRP A 41 -9.64 -20.94 4.16
CA TRP A 41 -9.80 -19.86 5.12
C TRP A 41 -10.61 -18.73 4.48
N PRO A 42 -11.60 -18.18 5.18
CA PRO A 42 -12.32 -17.03 4.69
C PRO A 42 -11.35 -15.88 4.43
N PHE A 43 -11.59 -15.12 3.38
CA PHE A 43 -10.83 -13.91 3.09
C PHE A 43 -11.00 -12.94 4.28
N PRO A 44 -9.94 -12.29 4.76
CA PRO A 44 -9.97 -11.49 6.00
C PRO A 44 -10.64 -10.12 5.79
N TYR A 45 -11.91 -10.12 5.35
CA TYR A 45 -12.65 -8.88 5.07
C TYR A 45 -12.68 -7.91 6.23
N ASP A 46 -12.95 -8.42 7.44
CA ASP A 46 -13.01 -7.58 8.64
C ASP A 46 -11.69 -6.86 8.90
N LEU A 47 -10.58 -7.55 8.64
CA LEU A 47 -9.25 -7.02 8.82
C LEU A 47 -8.90 -5.97 7.76
N LEU A 48 -9.29 -6.21 6.50
CA LEU A 48 -9.08 -5.24 5.43
C LEU A 48 -9.95 -4.00 5.63
N ASN A 49 -11.19 -4.19 6.11
CA ASN A 49 -12.07 -3.08 6.43
C ASN A 49 -11.53 -2.27 7.61
N GLU A 50 -11.05 -2.93 8.66
CA GLU A 50 -10.38 -2.29 9.79
C GLU A 50 -9.16 -1.49 9.31
N HIS A 51 -8.32 -2.10 8.47
CA HIS A 51 -7.14 -1.44 7.90
C HIS A 51 -7.51 -0.13 7.15
N LEU A 52 -8.52 -0.18 6.27
CA LEU A 52 -8.97 1.00 5.54
C LEU A 52 -9.60 2.07 6.45
N HIS A 53 -10.15 1.66 7.58
CA HIS A 53 -10.82 2.58 8.49
C HIS A 53 -9.84 3.30 9.42
N ILE A 54 -8.90 2.57 10.02
CA ILE A 54 -8.01 3.08 11.07
C ILE A 54 -6.59 3.39 10.61
N GLY A 55 -6.16 2.85 9.47
CA GLY A 55 -4.82 3.07 8.94
C GLY A 55 -4.56 4.54 8.58
N CYS A 56 -3.29 4.93 8.54
CA CYS A 56 -2.88 6.29 8.23
C CYS A 56 -2.91 6.56 6.72
N CYS A 57 -3.59 7.63 6.31
CA CYS A 57 -3.59 8.10 4.93
C CYS A 57 -2.24 8.69 4.56
N ASN A 58 -1.70 8.25 3.43
CA ASN A 58 -0.45 8.74 2.90
C ASN A 58 -0.49 8.80 1.37
N PRO A 59 0.40 9.56 0.72
CA PRO A 59 0.45 9.60 -0.73
C PRO A 59 1.00 8.31 -1.33
N ALA A 60 0.50 7.99 -2.52
CA ALA A 60 1.08 7.01 -3.40
C ALA A 60 1.09 7.54 -4.84
N VAL A 61 2.08 7.12 -5.63
CA VAL A 61 2.28 7.61 -6.99
C VAL A 61 2.58 6.46 -7.94
N VAL A 62 1.92 6.45 -9.09
CA VAL A 62 2.22 5.51 -10.17
C VAL A 62 3.58 5.85 -10.78
N LEU A 63 4.51 4.90 -10.75
CA LEU A 63 5.85 5.05 -11.35
C LEU A 63 5.88 4.59 -12.81
N GLN A 64 5.28 3.44 -13.07
CA GLN A 64 5.18 2.85 -14.40
C GLN A 64 3.91 2.06 -14.55
N THR A 65 3.48 1.87 -15.79
CA THR A 65 2.27 1.11 -16.14
C THR A 65 2.58 -0.12 -17.01
N GLU A 66 3.79 -0.24 -17.53
CA GLU A 66 4.24 -1.36 -18.37
C GLU A 66 5.66 -1.80 -17.97
N PRO A 67 6.00 -3.11 -17.98
CA PRO A 67 5.12 -4.26 -18.28
C PRO A 67 4.19 -4.63 -17.13
N GLU A 68 4.41 -4.13 -15.93
CA GLU A 68 3.59 -4.28 -14.73
C GLU A 68 3.29 -2.89 -14.16
N LEU A 69 2.14 -2.74 -13.50
CA LEU A 69 1.86 -1.52 -12.75
C LEU A 69 2.73 -1.49 -11.49
N ILE A 70 3.55 -0.46 -11.36
CA ILE A 70 4.35 -0.19 -10.16
C ILE A 70 3.87 1.11 -9.54
N VAL A 71 3.54 1.03 -8.27
CA VAL A 71 3.13 2.15 -7.42
C VAL A 71 4.14 2.32 -6.30
N SER A 72 4.60 3.54 -6.10
CA SER A 72 5.38 3.92 -4.93
C SER A 72 4.43 4.34 -3.82
N ALA A 73 4.43 3.63 -2.71
CA ALA A 73 3.70 3.97 -1.49
C ALA A 73 4.66 4.61 -0.49
N TYR A 74 4.20 5.67 0.18
CA TYR A 74 5.00 6.43 1.13
C TYR A 74 4.40 6.35 2.53
N SER A 75 5.25 6.45 3.53
CA SER A 75 4.88 6.66 4.92
C SER A 75 5.54 7.94 5.42
N SER A 76 4.76 9.01 5.57
CA SER A 76 5.25 10.31 6.06
C SER A 76 5.75 10.23 7.50
N ASP A 77 5.05 9.45 8.34
CA ASP A 77 5.39 9.31 9.76
C ASP A 77 6.76 8.68 9.99
N HIS A 78 7.25 7.87 9.04
CA HIS A 78 8.49 7.12 9.16
C HIS A 78 9.50 7.40 8.05
N ASP A 79 9.14 8.25 7.09
CA ASP A 79 9.96 8.58 5.92
C ASP A 79 10.41 7.29 5.16
N TRP A 80 9.46 6.41 4.89
CA TRP A 80 9.68 5.15 4.19
C TRP A 80 9.01 5.12 2.83
N VAL A 81 9.65 4.44 1.89
CA VAL A 81 9.08 4.12 0.58
C VAL A 81 9.04 2.62 0.38
N LEU A 82 7.94 2.13 -0.19
CA LEU A 82 7.74 0.76 -0.60
C LEU A 82 7.21 0.73 -2.03
N LEU A 83 7.75 -0.15 -2.86
CA LEU A 83 7.22 -0.40 -4.20
C LEU A 83 6.19 -1.52 -4.16
N LEU A 84 5.01 -1.24 -4.71
CA LEU A 84 3.93 -2.20 -4.88
C LEU A 84 3.77 -2.53 -6.36
N LYS A 85 3.61 -3.80 -6.69
CA LYS A 85 3.26 -4.22 -8.04
C LYS A 85 1.85 -4.79 -8.12
N PHE A 86 1.18 -4.46 -9.21
CA PHE A 86 -0.17 -4.90 -9.53
C PHE A 86 -0.26 -5.38 -10.98
N SER A 87 -1.33 -6.09 -11.30
CA SER A 87 -1.61 -6.51 -12.67
C SER A 87 -2.00 -5.35 -13.58
N GLN A 88 -1.91 -5.57 -14.89
CA GLN A 88 -2.33 -4.65 -15.93
C GLN A 88 -3.83 -4.32 -15.89
N PHE A 89 -4.64 -5.16 -15.24
CA PHE A 89 -6.06 -4.90 -15.03
C PHE A 89 -6.29 -3.51 -14.41
N PHE A 90 -5.53 -3.17 -13.36
CA PHE A 90 -5.70 -1.88 -12.66
C PHE A 90 -5.34 -0.68 -13.53
N VAL A 91 -4.38 -0.82 -14.45
CA VAL A 91 -4.02 0.25 -15.40
C VAL A 91 -5.22 0.58 -16.30
N GLN A 92 -5.88 -0.45 -16.82
CA GLN A 92 -7.02 -0.28 -17.73
C GLN A 92 -8.25 0.21 -16.99
N GLU A 93 -8.59 -0.42 -15.87
CA GLU A 93 -9.78 -0.13 -15.06
C GLU A 93 -9.79 1.32 -14.54
N TYR A 94 -8.63 1.80 -14.09
CA TYR A 94 -8.51 3.15 -13.49
C TYR A 94 -7.85 4.17 -14.43
N SER A 95 -7.60 3.82 -15.69
CA SER A 95 -6.96 4.67 -16.71
C SER A 95 -5.65 5.31 -16.18
N LEU A 96 -4.82 4.51 -15.49
CA LEU A 96 -3.62 4.98 -14.82
C LEU A 96 -2.52 5.36 -15.81
N LYS A 97 -1.76 6.39 -15.42
CA LYS A 97 -0.56 6.87 -16.14
C LYS A 97 0.55 7.10 -15.11
N PRO A 98 1.82 7.10 -15.52
CA PRO A 98 2.89 7.59 -14.66
C PRO A 98 2.54 8.96 -14.06
N MET A 99 2.92 9.19 -12.82
CA MET A 99 2.57 10.36 -12.00
C MET A 99 1.10 10.44 -11.57
N THR A 100 0.24 9.44 -11.90
CA THR A 100 -1.11 9.40 -11.30
C THR A 100 -0.97 9.26 -9.79
N ARG A 101 -1.65 10.15 -9.08
CA ARG A 101 -1.68 10.20 -7.61
C ARG A 101 -2.77 9.30 -7.08
N LEU A 102 -2.42 8.46 -6.14
CA LEU A 102 -3.29 7.53 -5.45
C LEU A 102 -3.22 7.79 -3.94
N LEU A 103 -4.19 7.29 -3.21
CA LEU A 103 -4.20 7.30 -1.75
C LEU A 103 -3.77 5.92 -1.24
N THR A 104 -2.76 5.86 -0.38
CA THR A 104 -2.46 4.66 0.38
C THR A 104 -2.93 4.81 1.82
N ILE A 105 -3.46 3.72 2.37
CA ILE A 105 -3.79 3.59 3.78
C ILE A 105 -2.78 2.62 4.39
N ASN A 106 -2.00 3.11 5.34
CA ASN A 106 -0.88 2.38 5.93
C ASN A 106 -1.21 1.89 7.34
N THR A 107 -0.87 0.64 7.63
CA THR A 107 -0.72 0.14 9.00
C THR A 107 0.71 -0.33 9.20
N TYR A 108 1.15 -0.43 10.44
CA TYR A 108 2.54 -0.66 10.79
C TYR A 108 2.70 -1.94 11.61
N GLY A 109 3.86 -2.57 11.51
CA GLY A 109 4.18 -3.80 12.22
C GLY A 109 5.58 -3.78 12.82
N ARG A 110 5.75 -4.49 13.94
CA ARG A 110 7.04 -4.73 14.57
C ARG A 110 7.49 -6.15 14.27
N GLU A 111 8.57 -6.26 13.54
CA GLU A 111 9.28 -7.51 13.28
C GLU A 111 10.66 -7.43 13.91
N SER A 112 11.38 -8.56 13.96
CA SER A 112 12.73 -8.60 14.53
C SER A 112 13.76 -7.80 13.72
N GLN A 113 13.45 -7.51 12.44
CA GLN A 113 14.33 -6.78 11.53
C GLN A 113 13.50 -5.88 10.61
N LEU A 114 14.11 -4.80 10.13
CA LEU A 114 13.52 -3.96 9.10
C LEU A 114 13.25 -4.78 7.84
N ALA A 115 12.07 -4.63 7.26
CA ALA A 115 11.72 -5.32 6.03
C ALA A 115 12.68 -4.92 4.90
N CYS A 116 13.22 -5.89 4.19
CA CYS A 116 14.30 -5.70 3.22
C CYS A 116 13.88 -4.96 1.93
N ASP A 117 12.58 -4.83 1.71
CA ASP A 117 11.97 -4.13 0.58
C ASP A 117 11.54 -2.69 0.92
N LEU A 118 11.88 -2.23 2.13
CA LEU A 118 11.71 -0.84 2.55
C LEU A 118 12.97 -0.03 2.30
N GLU A 119 12.77 1.18 1.88
CA GLU A 119 13.82 2.17 1.87
C GLU A 119 13.54 3.30 2.85
N ASN A 120 14.59 3.66 3.56
CA ASN A 120 14.55 4.71 4.56
C ASN A 120 14.91 6.05 3.94
N GLY A 121 14.09 7.04 4.18
CA GLY A 121 14.49 8.43 3.98
C GLY A 121 15.35 8.93 5.16
N PRO A 122 15.86 10.17 5.05
CA PRO A 122 16.76 10.75 6.05
C PRO A 122 16.12 11.00 7.43
N SER A 123 14.80 11.07 7.50
CA SER A 123 14.03 11.30 8.72
C SER A 123 13.45 10.02 9.32
N SER A 124 13.90 8.86 8.83
CA SER A 124 13.34 7.56 9.23
C SER A 124 13.46 7.34 10.74
N THR A 125 12.35 6.94 11.35
CA THR A 125 12.27 6.47 12.72
C THR A 125 12.28 4.95 12.73
N HIS A 126 12.98 4.33 13.67
CA HIS A 126 13.09 2.88 13.79
C HIS A 126 12.12 2.28 14.82
N ILE A 127 10.99 2.95 15.07
CA ILE A 127 9.96 2.48 16.01
C ILE A 127 9.26 1.24 15.45
N TRP A 128 9.00 1.23 14.18
CA TRP A 128 8.42 0.13 13.43
C TRP A 128 9.46 -0.50 12.51
N THR A 129 9.19 -1.68 12.01
CA THR A 129 10.11 -2.42 11.14
C THR A 129 9.49 -2.79 9.81
N ASN A 130 8.19 -2.55 9.66
CA ASN A 130 7.45 -2.80 8.43
C ASN A 130 6.19 -1.93 8.37
N PHE A 131 5.69 -1.69 7.15
CA PHE A 131 4.36 -1.14 6.95
C PHE A 131 3.62 -1.86 5.82
N PHE A 132 2.29 -1.79 5.87
CA PHE A 132 1.40 -2.52 4.98
C PHE A 132 0.48 -1.51 4.28
N PRO A 133 0.87 -1.01 3.10
CA PRO A 133 0.06 -0.06 2.35
C PRO A 133 -1.06 -0.77 1.58
N MET A 134 -2.26 -0.21 1.61
CA MET A 134 -3.37 -0.57 0.75
C MET A 134 -3.75 0.63 -0.11
N ILE A 135 -3.88 0.45 -1.42
CA ILE A 135 -4.34 1.53 -2.32
C ILE A 135 -5.86 1.65 -2.19
N ALA A 136 -6.31 2.78 -1.69
CA ALA A 136 -7.72 3.01 -1.35
C ALA A 136 -8.61 2.90 -2.60
N GLU A 137 -8.21 3.47 -3.73
CA GLU A 137 -8.95 3.42 -4.99
C GLU A 137 -9.21 1.99 -5.46
N PHE A 138 -8.31 1.05 -5.15
CA PHE A 138 -8.45 -0.35 -5.56
C PHE A 138 -9.29 -1.19 -4.60
N CYS A 139 -9.58 -0.65 -3.42
CA CYS A 139 -10.25 -1.39 -2.34
C CYS A 139 -11.61 -0.79 -1.97
N SER A 140 -11.91 0.44 -2.37
CA SER A 140 -13.13 1.16 -1.99
C SER A 140 -13.73 1.91 -3.18
N SER A 141 -15.05 2.04 -3.16
CA SER A 141 -15.83 2.90 -4.07
C SER A 141 -16.24 4.22 -3.43
N ASP A 142 -15.76 4.51 -2.23
CA ASP A 142 -15.98 5.78 -1.53
C ASP A 142 -15.02 6.85 -2.05
N TYR A 143 -15.26 7.26 -3.31
CA TYR A 143 -14.41 8.25 -3.97
C TYR A 143 -14.49 9.64 -3.35
N ASP A 144 -15.59 9.97 -2.70
CA ASP A 144 -15.75 11.28 -2.04
C ASP A 144 -14.80 11.39 -0.86
N THR A 145 -14.79 10.40 0.05
CA THR A 145 -13.85 10.33 1.17
C THR A 145 -12.40 10.23 0.67
N ILE A 146 -12.12 9.38 -0.32
CA ILE A 146 -10.77 9.25 -0.91
C ILE A 146 -10.28 10.61 -1.43
N ASN A 147 -11.11 11.33 -2.18
CA ASN A 147 -10.73 12.64 -2.74
C ASN A 147 -10.59 13.71 -1.66
N GLU A 148 -11.40 13.68 -0.61
CA GLU A 148 -11.26 14.57 0.55
C GLU A 148 -9.92 14.34 1.25
N LYS A 149 -9.59 13.07 1.57
CA LYS A 149 -8.29 12.73 2.19
C LYS A 149 -7.12 13.16 1.29
N LYS A 150 -7.20 12.92 -0.02
CA LYS A 150 -6.17 13.39 -0.98
C LYS A 150 -6.00 14.92 -0.94
N ARG A 151 -7.09 15.68 -0.86
CA ARG A 151 -7.00 17.16 -0.75
C ARG A 151 -6.38 17.60 0.58
N THR A 152 -6.71 16.93 1.68
CA THR A 152 -6.14 17.22 3.00
C THR A 152 -4.62 17.04 2.99
N ILE A 153 -4.16 15.96 2.35
CA ILE A 153 -2.74 15.68 2.16
C ILE A 153 -2.12 16.73 1.17
N GLU A 154 -2.87 17.27 0.22
CA GLU A 154 -2.38 18.13 -0.89
C GLU A 154 -1.62 19.39 -0.47
N VAL A 155 -1.93 19.97 0.68
CA VAL A 155 -1.30 21.20 1.15
C VAL A 155 0.18 20.99 1.51
N GLU A 156 0.52 19.80 2.00
CA GLU A 156 1.89 19.37 2.32
C GLU A 156 2.53 18.54 1.18
N GLU A 157 1.73 18.07 0.24
CA GLU A 157 1.96 16.94 -0.66
C GLU A 157 2.69 17.23 -1.97
N ARG A 158 2.71 18.43 -2.49
CA ARG A 158 3.43 18.66 -3.77
C ARG A 158 4.89 18.26 -3.67
N ILE A 159 5.48 18.48 -2.51
CA ILE A 159 6.88 18.12 -2.22
C ILE A 159 6.98 16.61 -1.98
N GLU A 160 6.04 16.03 -1.24
CA GLU A 160 6.07 14.59 -0.90
C GLU A 160 5.73 13.68 -2.08
N CYS A 161 4.76 14.03 -2.92
CA CYS A 161 4.48 13.26 -4.13
C CYS A 161 5.67 13.26 -5.10
N GLN A 162 6.31 14.41 -5.32
CA GLN A 162 7.50 14.46 -6.16
C GLN A 162 8.63 13.66 -5.53
N ARG A 163 8.84 13.79 -4.22
CA ARG A 163 9.83 13.02 -3.48
C ARG A 163 9.55 11.52 -3.55
N THR A 164 8.29 11.11 -3.33
CA THR A 164 7.85 9.71 -3.42
C THR A 164 8.11 9.15 -4.83
N TYR A 165 7.87 9.95 -5.86
CA TYR A 165 8.14 9.59 -7.24
C TYR A 165 9.65 9.43 -7.50
N ASP A 166 10.44 10.42 -7.10
CA ASP A 166 11.89 10.43 -7.34
C ASP A 166 12.61 9.29 -6.57
N LEU A 167 12.22 9.08 -5.31
CA LEU A 167 12.69 7.97 -4.51
C LEU A 167 12.27 6.63 -5.15
N GLY A 168 11.00 6.50 -5.51
CA GLY A 168 10.49 5.29 -6.16
C GLY A 168 11.22 4.96 -7.45
N LEU A 169 11.54 5.95 -8.30
CA LEU A 169 12.33 5.72 -9.51
C LEU A 169 13.76 5.27 -9.20
N ARG A 170 14.40 5.84 -8.18
CA ARG A 170 15.73 5.37 -7.72
C ARG A 170 15.67 3.92 -7.30
N PHE A 171 14.60 3.52 -6.60
CA PHE A 171 14.40 2.13 -6.17
C PHE A 171 14.15 1.20 -7.33
N LEU A 172 13.28 1.59 -8.24
CA LEU A 172 12.97 0.80 -9.41
C LEU A 172 14.23 0.56 -10.27
N SER A 173 15.16 1.52 -10.30
CA SER A 173 16.46 1.37 -10.97
C SER A 173 17.43 0.45 -10.21
N ASN A 174 17.21 0.25 -8.92
CA ASN A 174 18.01 -0.64 -8.09
C ASN A 174 17.54 -2.08 -8.23
N ARG A 175 18.22 -2.88 -9.07
CA ARG A 175 17.87 -4.30 -9.34
C ARG A 175 17.84 -5.22 -8.10
N ARG A 176 18.24 -4.72 -6.92
CA ARG A 176 18.21 -5.48 -5.66
C ARG A 176 16.84 -5.40 -4.98
N ILE A 177 16.00 -4.44 -5.36
CA ILE A 177 14.68 -4.24 -4.76
C ILE A 177 13.64 -4.89 -5.65
N VAL A 178 12.90 -5.84 -5.08
CA VAL A 178 11.79 -6.50 -5.75
C VAL A 178 10.50 -5.86 -5.23
N PRO A 179 9.69 -5.24 -6.11
CA PRO A 179 8.42 -4.68 -5.69
C PRO A 179 7.54 -5.74 -5.00
N ARG A 180 6.98 -5.38 -3.85
CA ARG A 180 6.04 -6.23 -3.11
C ARG A 180 4.76 -6.42 -3.91
N ASN A 181 4.16 -7.60 -3.83
CA ASN A 181 2.85 -7.81 -4.42
C ASN A 181 1.82 -6.91 -3.71
N GLY A 182 1.16 -6.02 -4.47
CA GLY A 182 0.19 -5.06 -3.94
C GLY A 182 -1.19 -5.67 -3.63
N ASN A 183 -1.41 -6.93 -3.99
CA ASN A 183 -2.62 -7.63 -3.57
C ASN A 183 -2.63 -7.76 -2.04
N PRO A 184 -3.60 -7.16 -1.33
CA PRO A 184 -3.62 -7.13 0.13
C PRO A 184 -3.61 -8.51 0.77
N TYR A 185 -3.96 -9.53 0.01
CA TYR A 185 -3.91 -10.91 0.44
C TYR A 185 -2.48 -11.45 0.61
N TYR A 186 -1.51 -10.94 -0.15
CA TYR A 186 -0.11 -11.35 -0.07
C TYR A 186 0.73 -10.42 0.81
N SER A 187 0.37 -9.16 0.91
CA SER A 187 1.15 -8.14 1.63
C SER A 187 1.29 -8.41 3.12
N TRP A 188 0.51 -9.34 3.66
CA TRP A 188 0.45 -9.69 5.08
C TRP A 188 1.40 -10.81 5.50
N LYS A 189 2.10 -11.41 4.56
CA LYS A 189 3.18 -12.36 4.84
C LYS A 189 4.48 -11.73 4.41
N PRO A 190 5.49 -11.65 5.31
CA PRO A 190 6.83 -11.29 4.89
C PRO A 190 7.23 -12.23 3.75
N GLN A 191 7.66 -11.66 2.63
CA GLN A 191 8.17 -12.46 1.52
C GLN A 191 9.46 -13.13 2.01
N PRO A 192 9.61 -14.45 1.91
CA PRO A 192 10.86 -15.10 2.24
C PRO A 192 11.94 -14.52 1.31
N LEU A 193 13.02 -14.06 1.90
CA LEU A 193 14.21 -13.67 1.16
C LEU A 193 14.57 -14.83 0.22
N HIS A 194 14.47 -14.61 -1.08
CA HIS A 194 15.07 -15.52 -2.04
C HIS A 194 16.59 -15.51 -1.81
N LYS A 195 17.09 -16.63 -1.24
CA LYS A 195 18.51 -16.89 -1.08
C LYS A 195 19.18 -17.01 -2.43
#